data_be9723a45d37b88d77a96e0a011c2fc2
#
_entry.id   be9723a45d37b88d77a96e0a011c2fc2
#
_cell.length_a   1.000
_cell.length_b   1.000
_cell.length_c   1.000
_cell.angle_alpha   90.00
_cell.angle_beta   90.00
_cell.angle_gamma   90.00
#
_symmetry.space_group_name_H-M   'P 1'
#
loop_
_entity.id
_entity.type
_entity.pdbx_description
1 polymer ?
#
loop_
_entity_poly.entity_id
_entity_poly.type
_entity_poly.pdbx_seq_one_letter_code
_entity_poly.pdbx_strand_id
1 'polypeptide(L)'
;MTEKKPPQRRQNFQVILAVLGVVAVLCILSILPSVPAAEVKTLATQFRFASQKLPHVPIPEGVVYPVNKTAAHMQFYFYQVGESAALGDLDGDGLPNDLCLTNVRSKTAMVRPVPGTESRYNAFALNFGNLFDQVREWPSVCRLADMNEDGLADIFIAFYGRPPLLLLRRNPSELKPQSPLSMDSFGVAELVPGLSQRWWTATATFGDIDGDGHQDITIGNYYPDGAELTDTNIPFEMNNDFSRSRNGGKNRIFLYGGSESGAAPKVLYRDAGNVFPNNGAHAWTLAVGAADLDRDGLSDLYIANDFGPDQLLLNRSQPGAVKFQELYGDKGFFRPASMVIGHDSFKGMSIDFGDVNNDGIFDMTVSNIGSPFALQEAHFLWMSTGSVDRMANGVAPWIDRADDVGVAHSAWAWDSKFEDFNNDGVLELVQATGLVKGHENRWPDFAQVGGSNDAFVKYHSVWPRFLEGSDVDGSFPNPFWVRAGSGRYADLSADLFPGLLPATRGIALGDVDGDGYTEMVYANFWEDSDYIKNQASGNRFLGLHILHPVAFNPNA
;
A
#
# COMPACT_ATOMS: atom_id res chain seq x y z
N MET A 1 57.65 -37.95 34.26
CA MET A 1 57.55 -37.25 32.97
C MET A 1 56.60 -36.07 33.18
N THR A 2 57.10 -34.85 33.28
CA THR A 2 56.31 -33.64 33.45
C THR A 2 55.97 -33.09 32.09
N GLU A 3 54.70 -33.15 31.70
CA GLU A 3 54.20 -32.51 30.50
C GLU A 3 54.40 -31.00 30.58
N LYS A 4 55.26 -30.47 29.71
CA LYS A 4 55.44 -29.03 29.56
C LYS A 4 54.22 -28.44 28.91
N LYS A 5 53.40 -27.68 29.68
CA LYS A 5 52.33 -26.85 29.10
C LYS A 5 52.93 -25.90 28.05
N PRO A 6 52.29 -25.78 26.87
CA PRO A 6 52.76 -24.86 25.84
C PRO A 6 52.71 -23.41 26.36
N PRO A 7 53.67 -22.52 25.93
CA PRO A 7 53.72 -21.15 26.41
C PRO A 7 52.41 -20.40 26.09
N GLN A 8 51.89 -19.71 27.08
CA GLN A 8 50.59 -19.01 27.06
C GLN A 8 50.38 -18.13 25.83
N ARG A 9 51.44 -17.57 25.26
CA ARG A 9 51.46 -16.79 24.02
C ARG A 9 51.06 -17.62 22.78
N ARG A 10 51.40 -18.91 22.76
CA ARG A 10 51.06 -19.82 21.66
C ARG A 10 49.59 -20.29 21.75
N GLN A 11 49.07 -20.47 22.94
CA GLN A 11 47.67 -20.77 23.19
C GLN A 11 46.78 -19.58 22.78
N ASN A 12 47.13 -18.35 23.16
CA ASN A 12 46.39 -17.16 22.79
C ASN A 12 46.35 -16.96 21.26
N PHE A 13 47.45 -17.24 20.57
CA PHE A 13 47.52 -17.15 19.10
C PHE A 13 46.63 -18.20 18.42
N GLN A 14 46.57 -19.41 18.95
CA GLN A 14 45.67 -20.47 18.43
C GLN A 14 44.21 -20.13 18.67
N VAL A 15 43.85 -19.56 19.81
CA VAL A 15 42.48 -19.10 20.10
C VAL A 15 42.09 -17.97 19.16
N ILE A 16 42.94 -16.99 18.92
CA ILE A 16 42.69 -15.89 17.97
C ILE A 16 42.47 -16.44 16.55
N LEU A 17 43.32 -17.37 16.09
CA LEU A 17 43.13 -17.99 14.77
C LEU A 17 41.82 -18.78 14.67
N ALA A 18 41.42 -19.48 15.73
CA ALA A 18 40.18 -20.21 15.77
C ALA A 18 38.99 -19.25 15.72
N VAL A 19 39.00 -18.15 16.48
CA VAL A 19 37.97 -17.11 16.46
C VAL A 19 37.89 -16.46 15.08
N LEU A 20 39.03 -16.07 14.49
CA LEU A 20 39.05 -15.51 13.14
C LEU A 20 38.53 -16.50 12.08
N GLY A 21 38.85 -17.78 12.24
CA GLY A 21 38.31 -18.84 11.39
C GLY A 21 36.79 -18.97 11.49
N VAL A 22 36.24 -18.95 12.71
CA VAL A 22 34.78 -18.98 12.95
C VAL A 22 34.12 -17.72 12.38
N VAL A 23 34.69 -16.53 12.62
CA VAL A 23 34.18 -15.27 12.05
C VAL A 23 34.19 -15.31 10.52
N ALA A 24 35.30 -15.79 9.91
CA ALA A 24 35.40 -15.92 8.46
C ALA A 24 34.32 -16.89 7.89
N VAL A 25 34.11 -18.04 8.56
CA VAL A 25 33.07 -18.99 8.19
C VAL A 25 31.66 -18.36 8.33
N LEU A 26 31.41 -17.67 9.43
CA LEU A 26 30.14 -16.97 9.63
C LEU A 26 29.93 -15.87 8.57
N CYS A 27 30.95 -15.09 8.23
CA CYS A 27 30.89 -14.11 7.15
C CYS A 27 30.61 -14.76 5.79
N ILE A 28 31.23 -15.90 5.48
CA ILE A 28 30.98 -16.63 4.23
C ILE A 28 29.56 -17.19 4.20
N LEU A 29 29.07 -17.72 5.31
CA LEU A 29 27.72 -18.27 5.42
C LEU A 29 26.63 -17.17 5.42
N SER A 30 27.00 -15.94 5.79
CA SER A 30 26.07 -14.79 5.74
C SER A 30 26.02 -14.11 4.36
N ILE A 31 26.89 -14.49 3.41
CA ILE A 31 26.79 -13.98 2.04
C ILE A 31 25.64 -14.70 1.34
N LEU A 32 24.51 -14.01 1.21
CA LEU A 32 23.40 -14.53 0.41
C LEU A 32 23.85 -14.61 -1.06
N PRO A 33 23.55 -15.71 -1.77
CA PRO A 33 23.85 -15.82 -3.19
C PRO A 33 23.08 -14.71 -3.95
N SER A 34 23.76 -14.02 -4.84
CA SER A 34 23.15 -13.04 -5.74
C SER A 34 22.97 -13.62 -7.15
N VAL A 35 22.04 -13.06 -7.90
CA VAL A 35 21.88 -13.39 -9.33
C VAL A 35 23.12 -12.88 -10.07
N PRO A 36 23.76 -13.68 -10.94
CA PRO A 36 24.93 -13.27 -11.70
C PRO A 36 24.64 -12.05 -12.59
N ALA A 37 25.55 -11.07 -12.65
CA ALA A 37 25.37 -9.84 -13.43
C ALA A 37 25.10 -10.09 -14.93
N ALA A 38 25.60 -11.18 -15.50
CA ALA A 38 25.31 -11.56 -16.88
C ALA A 38 23.85 -12.00 -17.06
N GLU A 39 23.28 -12.69 -16.06
CA GLU A 39 21.87 -13.10 -16.05
C GLU A 39 20.96 -11.90 -15.86
N VAL A 40 21.31 -10.97 -14.94
CA VAL A 40 20.59 -9.69 -14.73
C VAL A 40 20.42 -8.94 -16.06
N LYS A 41 21.51 -8.78 -16.81
CA LYS A 41 21.44 -8.12 -18.13
C LYS A 41 20.59 -8.87 -19.14
N THR A 42 20.58 -10.19 -19.09
CA THR A 42 19.73 -11.00 -19.98
C THR A 42 18.25 -10.82 -19.62
N LEU A 43 17.92 -10.86 -18.32
CA LEU A 43 16.56 -10.61 -17.82
C LEU A 43 16.07 -9.22 -18.24
N ALA A 44 16.90 -8.18 -18.09
CA ALA A 44 16.53 -6.82 -18.45
C ALA A 44 16.14 -6.67 -19.94
N THR A 45 16.64 -7.53 -20.84
CA THR A 45 16.26 -7.48 -22.28
C THR A 45 14.82 -7.94 -22.55
N GLN A 46 14.16 -8.58 -21.59
CA GLN A 46 12.78 -9.05 -21.72
C GLN A 46 11.76 -7.92 -21.50
N PHE A 47 12.19 -6.80 -20.93
CA PHE A 47 11.34 -5.68 -20.58
C PHE A 47 11.74 -4.42 -21.36
N ARG A 48 10.74 -3.61 -21.67
CA ARG A 48 10.95 -2.32 -22.32
C ARG A 48 9.90 -1.34 -21.83
N PHE A 49 10.34 -0.26 -21.19
CA PHE A 49 9.47 0.78 -20.68
C PHE A 49 9.85 2.16 -21.22
N ALA A 50 8.88 3.07 -21.22
CA ALA A 50 9.08 4.49 -21.47
C ALA A 50 8.40 5.29 -20.36
N SER A 51 9.15 6.17 -19.69
CA SER A 51 8.60 7.03 -18.63
C SER A 51 8.19 8.40 -19.15
N GLN A 52 7.07 8.92 -18.65
CA GLN A 52 6.59 10.27 -18.88
C GLN A 52 6.14 10.90 -17.57
N LYS A 53 6.56 12.15 -17.31
CA LYS A 53 6.12 12.90 -16.13
C LYS A 53 4.65 13.31 -16.26
N LEU A 54 3.94 13.19 -15.14
CA LEU A 54 2.57 13.65 -14.95
C LEU A 54 2.60 14.89 -14.07
N PRO A 55 2.50 16.10 -14.66
CA PRO A 55 2.60 17.33 -13.89
C PRO A 55 1.54 17.41 -12.80
N HIS A 56 1.95 17.85 -11.62
CA HIS A 56 1.04 18.21 -10.53
C HIS A 56 0.15 19.38 -10.94
N VAL A 57 -1.05 19.43 -10.33
CA VAL A 57 -1.84 20.65 -10.37
C VAL A 57 -1.09 21.73 -9.56
N PRO A 58 -0.71 22.85 -10.16
CA PRO A 58 0.00 23.89 -9.45
C PRO A 58 -0.82 24.37 -8.23
N ILE A 59 -0.16 24.58 -7.09
CA ILE A 59 -0.78 25.28 -5.97
C ILE A 59 -1.07 26.70 -6.45
N PRO A 60 -2.33 27.19 -6.39
CA PRO A 60 -2.63 28.54 -6.81
C PRO A 60 -1.76 29.55 -6.06
N GLU A 61 -1.22 30.55 -6.79
CA GLU A 61 -0.36 31.57 -6.21
C GLU A 61 -1.09 32.32 -5.08
N GLY A 62 -0.44 32.47 -3.93
CA GLY A 62 -1.03 33.12 -2.74
C GLY A 62 -1.85 32.22 -1.82
N VAL A 63 -2.07 30.98 -2.16
CA VAL A 63 -2.66 30.00 -1.23
C VAL A 63 -1.61 29.56 -0.22
N VAL A 64 -1.69 30.10 0.98
CA VAL A 64 -0.90 29.65 2.14
C VAL A 64 -1.81 28.73 2.96
N TYR A 65 -1.52 27.45 2.98
CA TYR A 65 -2.18 26.55 3.92
C TYR A 65 -1.71 26.90 5.33
N PRO A 66 -2.60 27.29 6.25
CA PRO A 66 -2.20 27.63 7.59
C PRO A 66 -1.58 26.41 8.27
N VAL A 67 -0.29 26.52 8.53
CA VAL A 67 0.43 25.54 9.33
C VAL A 67 0.38 26.03 10.76
N ASN A 68 -0.13 25.19 11.65
CA ASN A 68 0.01 25.49 13.06
C ASN A 68 1.50 25.55 13.43
N LYS A 69 1.98 26.71 13.89
CA LYS A 69 3.41 26.97 14.14
C LYS A 69 4.05 25.97 15.11
N THR A 70 3.29 25.43 16.05
CA THR A 70 3.78 24.42 17.02
C THR A 70 3.70 22.99 16.49
N ALA A 71 2.76 22.68 15.58
CA ALA A 71 2.69 21.39 14.90
C ALA A 71 3.39 21.40 13.53
N ALA A 72 4.07 22.49 13.16
CA ALA A 72 4.77 22.59 11.88
C ALA A 72 5.76 21.43 11.64
N HIS A 73 6.40 20.95 12.70
CA HIS A 73 7.30 19.80 12.64
C HIS A 73 6.57 18.47 12.39
N MET A 74 5.27 18.40 12.71
CA MET A 74 4.44 17.21 12.47
C MET A 74 3.76 17.21 11.09
N GLN A 75 3.76 18.35 10.41
CA GLN A 75 3.11 18.51 9.12
C GLN A 75 3.62 17.50 8.10
N PHE A 76 4.91 17.20 8.14
CA PHE A 76 5.51 16.19 7.30
C PHE A 76 4.85 14.81 7.52
N TYR A 77 4.65 14.40 8.78
CA TYR A 77 4.03 13.12 9.13
C TYR A 77 2.58 13.03 8.68
N PHE A 78 1.88 14.16 8.58
CA PHE A 78 0.50 14.17 8.06
C PHE A 78 0.46 13.95 6.54
N TYR A 79 1.49 14.41 5.83
CA TYR A 79 1.56 14.29 4.39
C TYR A 79 2.15 12.96 3.92
N GLN A 80 2.93 12.28 4.77
CA GLN A 80 3.75 11.13 4.33
C GLN A 80 2.97 9.94 3.76
N VAL A 81 1.66 9.85 3.99
CA VAL A 81 0.85 8.68 3.63
C VAL A 81 -0.19 8.99 2.54
N GLY A 82 -0.14 10.09 1.85
CA GLY A 82 -1.30 10.60 1.13
C GLY A 82 -1.20 10.84 -0.38
N GLU A 83 -0.23 10.29 -1.09
CA GLU A 83 -0.24 10.30 -2.56
C GLU A 83 -0.79 8.96 -3.06
N SER A 84 -1.92 8.98 -3.77
CA SER A 84 -2.58 7.79 -4.30
C SER A 84 -2.85 7.93 -5.78
N ALA A 85 -2.69 6.84 -6.52
CA ALA A 85 -3.11 6.71 -7.90
C ALA A 85 -4.13 5.57 -8.04
N ALA A 86 -5.07 5.71 -8.96
CA ALA A 86 -5.98 4.65 -9.39
C ALA A 86 -6.24 4.75 -10.88
N LEU A 87 -6.17 3.63 -11.58
CA LEU A 87 -6.55 3.48 -12.99
C LEU A 87 -7.90 2.79 -13.09
N GLY A 88 -8.72 3.18 -14.03
CA GLY A 88 -10.03 2.58 -14.31
C GLY A 88 -10.69 3.18 -15.53
N ASP A 89 -11.88 2.68 -15.85
CA ASP A 89 -12.71 3.14 -16.96
C ASP A 89 -13.81 4.06 -16.42
N LEU A 90 -13.55 5.36 -16.38
CA LEU A 90 -14.52 6.35 -15.91
C LEU A 90 -15.38 6.93 -17.04
N ASP A 91 -14.91 6.90 -18.28
CA ASP A 91 -15.65 7.43 -19.41
C ASP A 91 -16.45 6.36 -20.19
N GLY A 92 -16.23 5.08 -19.88
CA GLY A 92 -16.97 3.96 -20.43
C GLY A 92 -16.47 3.52 -21.80
N ASP A 93 -15.20 3.73 -22.12
CA ASP A 93 -14.60 3.31 -23.38
C ASP A 93 -14.12 1.83 -23.37
N GLY A 94 -14.18 1.17 -22.21
CA GLY A 94 -13.82 -0.24 -22.02
C GLY A 94 -12.36 -0.46 -21.65
N LEU A 95 -11.57 0.61 -21.42
CA LEU A 95 -10.16 0.54 -21.04
C LEU A 95 -9.91 1.23 -19.68
N PRO A 96 -9.03 0.71 -18.82
CA PRO A 96 -8.71 1.33 -17.54
C PRO A 96 -7.73 2.51 -17.72
N ASN A 97 -8.07 3.45 -18.60
CA ASN A 97 -7.17 4.50 -19.06
C ASN A 97 -7.51 5.89 -18.51
N ASP A 98 -8.37 5.95 -17.49
CA ASP A 98 -8.64 7.13 -16.70
C ASP A 98 -7.88 7.04 -15.38
N LEU A 99 -7.15 8.11 -15.07
CA LEU A 99 -6.27 8.17 -13.92
C LEU A 99 -6.84 9.14 -12.88
N CYS A 100 -7.12 8.63 -11.67
CA CYS A 100 -7.37 9.46 -10.50
C CYS A 100 -6.09 9.58 -9.66
N LEU A 101 -5.71 10.81 -9.34
CA LEU A 101 -4.54 11.14 -8.51
C LEU A 101 -4.95 12.02 -7.34
N THR A 102 -4.44 11.73 -6.14
CA THR A 102 -4.46 12.66 -5.01
C THR A 102 -3.13 13.37 -4.88
N ASN A 103 -3.16 14.60 -4.36
CA ASN A 103 -1.97 15.35 -4.02
C ASN A 103 -2.19 16.05 -2.66
N VAL A 104 -1.52 15.55 -1.65
CA VAL A 104 -1.67 16.05 -0.27
C VAL A 104 -1.06 17.43 -0.09
N ARG A 105 -0.01 17.79 -0.86
CA ARG A 105 0.62 19.11 -0.76
C ARG A 105 -0.29 20.21 -1.29
N SER A 106 -0.92 19.98 -2.44
CA SER A 106 -1.89 20.92 -3.02
C SER A 106 -3.30 20.75 -2.48
N LYS A 107 -3.56 19.71 -1.68
CA LYS A 107 -4.89 19.32 -1.17
C LYS A 107 -5.91 19.11 -2.28
N THR A 108 -5.47 18.52 -3.37
CA THR A 108 -6.30 18.28 -4.54
C THR A 108 -6.43 16.79 -4.83
N ALA A 109 -7.53 16.44 -5.46
CA ALA A 109 -7.67 15.19 -6.20
C ALA A 109 -8.11 15.54 -7.62
N MET A 110 -7.63 14.80 -8.61
CA MET A 110 -7.91 15.08 -10.01
C MET A 110 -8.14 13.81 -10.80
N VAL A 111 -8.93 13.93 -11.85
CA VAL A 111 -9.09 12.91 -12.90
C VAL A 111 -8.49 13.44 -14.20
N ARG A 112 -7.77 12.57 -14.90
CA ARG A 112 -7.18 12.89 -16.20
C ARG A 112 -7.09 11.64 -17.07
N PRO A 113 -7.12 11.80 -18.41
CA PRO A 113 -6.74 10.72 -19.31
C PRO A 113 -5.28 10.32 -19.08
N VAL A 114 -4.96 9.05 -19.26
CA VAL A 114 -3.57 8.58 -19.33
C VAL A 114 -2.89 9.23 -20.53
N PRO A 115 -1.58 9.59 -20.47
CA PRO A 115 -0.85 10.15 -21.61
C PRO A 115 -0.96 9.29 -22.87
N GLY A 116 -1.23 9.95 -24.00
CA GLY A 116 -1.49 9.28 -25.29
C GLY A 116 -2.98 9.06 -25.58
N THR A 117 -3.86 9.34 -24.62
CA THR A 117 -5.33 9.20 -24.74
C THR A 117 -6.10 10.51 -24.47
N GLU A 118 -5.41 11.66 -24.45
CA GLU A 118 -5.92 12.96 -23.99
C GLU A 118 -7.04 13.55 -24.86
N SER A 119 -7.29 13.00 -26.05
CA SER A 119 -8.35 13.48 -26.95
C SER A 119 -9.76 13.18 -26.44
N ARG A 120 -9.92 12.35 -25.41
CA ARG A 120 -11.23 11.91 -24.87
C ARG A 120 -11.91 13.00 -24.05
N TYR A 121 -11.19 13.60 -23.10
CA TYR A 121 -11.65 14.70 -22.24
C TYR A 121 -10.46 15.47 -21.66
N ASN A 122 -10.70 16.65 -21.09
CA ASN A 122 -9.66 17.43 -20.40
C ASN A 122 -9.53 16.99 -18.93
N ALA A 123 -8.31 17.01 -18.41
CA ALA A 123 -8.08 16.81 -16.98
C ALA A 123 -8.89 17.82 -16.14
N PHE A 124 -9.47 17.36 -15.03
CA PHE A 124 -10.27 18.19 -14.12
C PHE A 124 -9.99 17.85 -12.67
N ALA A 125 -10.06 18.87 -11.82
CA ALA A 125 -9.99 18.70 -10.38
C ALA A 125 -11.33 18.24 -9.83
N LEU A 126 -11.30 17.36 -8.82
CA LEU A 126 -12.49 16.98 -8.07
C LEU A 126 -12.90 18.10 -7.13
N ASN A 127 -14.16 18.49 -7.22
CA ASN A 127 -14.74 19.56 -6.41
C ASN A 127 -15.77 18.97 -5.44
N PHE A 128 -15.49 19.11 -4.15
CA PHE A 128 -16.32 18.55 -3.09
C PHE A 128 -17.28 19.58 -2.48
N GLY A 129 -17.31 20.80 -3.04
CA GLY A 129 -18.19 21.87 -2.57
C GLY A 129 -18.03 22.21 -1.09
N ASN A 130 -19.14 22.39 -0.41
CA ASN A 130 -19.17 22.71 1.03
C ASN A 130 -18.85 21.51 1.93
N LEU A 131 -18.65 20.32 1.36
CA LEU A 131 -18.30 19.11 2.09
C LEU A 131 -16.80 18.98 2.38
N PHE A 132 -16.00 19.96 1.96
CA PHE A 132 -14.54 19.91 2.11
C PHE A 132 -13.99 21.19 2.73
N ASP A 133 -13.30 21.04 3.87
CA ASP A 133 -12.57 22.13 4.52
C ASP A 133 -11.10 22.14 4.05
N GLN A 134 -10.79 23.01 3.08
CA GLN A 134 -9.44 23.14 2.53
C GLN A 134 -8.37 23.46 3.59
N VAL A 135 -8.75 23.95 4.77
CA VAL A 135 -7.79 24.26 5.84
C VAL A 135 -7.37 23.01 6.59
N ARG A 136 -8.32 22.09 6.87
CA ARG A 136 -8.15 21.02 7.86
C ARG A 136 -8.27 19.62 7.28
N GLU A 137 -8.48 19.49 5.97
CA GLU A 137 -8.73 18.22 5.31
C GLU A 137 -7.80 18.04 4.11
N TRP A 138 -7.40 16.78 3.83
CA TRP A 138 -6.51 16.42 2.74
C TRP A 138 -7.03 15.16 2.05
N PRO A 139 -7.27 15.15 0.73
CA PRO A 139 -7.50 13.92 -0.01
C PRO A 139 -6.29 12.99 0.16
N SER A 140 -6.53 11.78 0.64
CA SER A 140 -5.46 10.79 0.95
C SER A 140 -5.49 9.59 0.01
N VAL A 141 -6.68 9.10 -0.33
CA VAL A 141 -6.83 7.88 -1.15
C VAL A 141 -7.84 8.14 -2.25
N CYS A 142 -7.51 7.77 -3.47
CA CYS A 142 -8.47 7.60 -4.56
C CYS A 142 -8.60 6.12 -4.92
N ARG A 143 -9.82 5.63 -5.11
CA ARG A 143 -10.14 4.31 -5.64
C ARG A 143 -11.29 4.42 -6.63
N LEU A 144 -11.28 3.56 -7.62
CA LEU A 144 -12.32 3.48 -8.65
C LEU A 144 -13.05 2.14 -8.53
N ALA A 145 -14.37 2.18 -8.45
CA ALA A 145 -15.23 1.00 -8.38
C ALA A 145 -16.65 1.38 -8.74
N ASP A 146 -17.47 0.45 -9.18
CA ASP A 146 -18.91 0.61 -9.33
C ASP A 146 -19.57 0.41 -7.96
N MET A 147 -19.66 1.51 -7.18
CA MET A 147 -20.13 1.44 -5.78
C MET A 147 -21.63 1.38 -5.64
N ASN A 148 -22.35 1.78 -6.67
CA ASN A 148 -23.82 1.74 -6.69
C ASN A 148 -24.39 0.65 -7.60
N GLU A 149 -23.50 -0.18 -8.18
CA GLU A 149 -23.81 -1.34 -9.02
C GLU A 149 -24.69 -1.00 -10.23
N ASP A 150 -24.44 0.16 -10.87
CA ASP A 150 -25.17 0.60 -12.06
C ASP A 150 -24.39 0.37 -13.37
N GLY A 151 -23.24 -0.27 -13.31
CA GLY A 151 -22.38 -0.58 -14.43
C GLY A 151 -21.43 0.55 -14.83
N LEU A 152 -21.36 1.63 -14.05
CA LEU A 152 -20.47 2.77 -14.28
C LEU A 152 -19.49 2.89 -13.13
N ALA A 153 -18.24 3.15 -13.44
CA ALA A 153 -17.22 3.33 -12.40
C ALA A 153 -17.44 4.66 -11.67
N ASP A 154 -17.45 4.59 -10.35
CA ASP A 154 -17.51 5.70 -9.40
C ASP A 154 -16.13 6.01 -8.84
N ILE A 155 -16.02 7.13 -8.11
CA ILE A 155 -14.80 7.54 -7.45
C ILE A 155 -15.01 7.58 -5.94
N PHE A 156 -14.25 6.75 -5.21
CA PHE A 156 -14.11 6.83 -3.77
C PHE A 156 -12.94 7.72 -3.40
N ILE A 157 -13.17 8.76 -2.60
CA ILE A 157 -12.12 9.63 -2.08
C ILE A 157 -12.12 9.55 -0.57
N ALA A 158 -11.02 9.06 0.00
CA ALA A 158 -10.77 9.18 1.42
C ALA A 158 -9.97 10.46 1.75
N PHE A 159 -10.00 10.82 3.02
CA PHE A 159 -9.38 12.05 3.49
C PHE A 159 -8.64 11.83 4.81
N TYR A 160 -7.66 12.66 5.02
CA TYR A 160 -7.18 13.01 6.33
C TYR A 160 -8.02 14.19 6.83
N GLY A 161 -8.69 14.01 7.97
CA GLY A 161 -9.48 15.03 8.65
C GLY A 161 -11.00 14.90 8.53
N ARG A 162 -11.52 13.95 7.74
CA ARG A 162 -12.96 13.69 7.59
C ARG A 162 -13.25 12.28 7.11
N PRO A 163 -14.52 11.79 7.22
CA PRO A 163 -14.98 10.57 6.55
C PRO A 163 -14.91 10.69 5.01
N PRO A 164 -14.81 9.55 4.29
CA PRO A 164 -14.77 9.52 2.83
C PRO A 164 -15.97 10.15 2.15
N LEU A 165 -15.74 10.60 0.90
CA LEU A 165 -16.76 11.01 -0.05
C LEU A 165 -16.83 10.01 -1.22
N LEU A 166 -18.03 9.86 -1.74
CA LEU A 166 -18.35 9.08 -2.92
C LEU A 166 -18.74 10.03 -4.05
N LEU A 167 -18.13 9.90 -5.21
CA LEU A 167 -18.51 10.62 -6.41
C LEU A 167 -19.16 9.61 -7.35
N LEU A 168 -20.48 9.54 -7.30
CA LEU A 168 -21.27 8.58 -8.06
C LEU A 168 -21.44 9.06 -9.49
N ARG A 169 -21.13 8.21 -10.46
CA ARG A 169 -21.24 8.49 -11.87
C ARG A 169 -22.72 8.65 -12.25
N ARG A 170 -23.07 9.76 -12.88
CA ARG A 170 -24.43 10.00 -13.40
C ARG A 170 -24.61 9.24 -14.70
N ASN A 171 -25.80 8.68 -14.91
CA ASN A 171 -26.09 7.99 -16.15
C ASN A 171 -25.89 8.93 -17.37
N PRO A 172 -24.98 8.61 -18.32
CA PRO A 172 -24.69 9.46 -19.48
C PRO A 172 -25.92 9.73 -20.37
N SER A 173 -26.91 8.82 -20.41
CA SER A 173 -28.11 9.00 -21.20
C SER A 173 -29.02 10.12 -20.68
N GLU A 174 -28.84 10.52 -19.42
CA GLU A 174 -29.59 11.59 -18.77
C GLU A 174 -28.85 12.92 -18.76
N LEU A 175 -27.56 12.90 -19.13
CA LEU A 175 -26.76 14.09 -19.40
C LEU A 175 -26.99 14.57 -20.85
N LYS A 176 -26.54 15.79 -21.16
CA LYS A 176 -26.56 16.25 -22.57
C LYS A 176 -25.79 15.24 -23.41
N PRO A 177 -26.36 14.76 -24.52
CA PRO A 177 -25.69 13.79 -25.37
C PRO A 177 -24.28 14.25 -25.74
N GLN A 178 -23.29 13.38 -25.56
CA GLN A 178 -21.87 13.59 -25.90
C GLN A 178 -21.11 14.64 -25.08
N SER A 179 -21.54 14.92 -23.83
CA SER A 179 -20.66 15.69 -22.95
C SER A 179 -19.44 14.85 -22.55
N PRO A 180 -18.21 15.35 -22.76
CA PRO A 180 -17.02 14.63 -22.31
C PRO A 180 -17.04 14.51 -20.78
N LEU A 181 -16.28 13.52 -20.25
CA LEU A 181 -16.14 13.33 -18.82
C LEU A 181 -15.65 14.62 -18.15
N SER A 182 -16.27 14.99 -17.05
CA SER A 182 -15.97 16.21 -16.29
C SER A 182 -16.52 16.08 -14.87
N MET A 183 -16.27 17.05 -14.01
CA MET A 183 -16.82 17.07 -12.65
C MET A 183 -18.37 17.00 -12.63
N ASP A 184 -19.02 17.59 -13.63
CA ASP A 184 -20.50 17.55 -13.76
C ASP A 184 -21.04 16.14 -14.03
N SER A 185 -20.18 15.22 -14.41
CA SER A 185 -20.53 13.81 -14.63
C SER A 185 -20.76 13.05 -13.33
N PHE A 186 -20.48 13.66 -12.18
CA PHE A 186 -20.57 12.99 -10.88
C PHE A 186 -21.53 13.70 -9.93
N GLY A 187 -22.18 12.92 -9.06
CA GLY A 187 -22.87 13.39 -7.88
C GLY A 187 -22.02 13.14 -6.64
N VAL A 188 -21.81 14.14 -5.78
CA VAL A 188 -21.03 13.97 -4.56
C VAL A 188 -21.93 13.57 -3.40
N ALA A 189 -21.57 12.52 -2.68
CA ALA A 189 -22.27 12.01 -1.51
C ALA A 189 -21.28 11.75 -0.36
N GLU A 190 -21.75 11.82 0.88
CA GLU A 190 -20.99 11.39 2.05
C GLU A 190 -21.21 9.89 2.28
N LEU A 191 -20.13 9.13 2.54
CA LEU A 191 -20.24 7.73 2.94
C LEU A 191 -21.01 7.59 4.26
N VAL A 192 -20.82 8.53 5.19
CA VAL A 192 -21.54 8.61 6.47
C VAL A 192 -22.17 10.00 6.60
N PRO A 193 -23.41 10.18 6.16
CA PRO A 193 -24.06 11.49 6.14
C PRO A 193 -24.14 12.16 7.50
N GLY A 194 -23.69 13.44 7.56
CA GLY A 194 -23.79 14.27 8.75
C GLY A 194 -22.80 13.93 9.86
N LEU A 195 -21.86 13.01 9.64
CA LEU A 195 -20.82 12.71 10.64
C LEU A 195 -19.73 13.79 10.60
N SER A 196 -19.54 14.50 11.70
CA SER A 196 -18.51 15.54 11.86
C SER A 196 -17.22 15.04 12.53
N GLN A 197 -17.15 13.77 12.90
CA GLN A 197 -15.95 13.19 13.51
C GLN A 197 -14.80 13.16 12.48
N ARG A 198 -13.59 13.51 12.90
CA ARG A 198 -12.40 13.40 12.06
C ARG A 198 -11.94 11.97 11.95
N TRP A 199 -11.73 11.54 10.71
CA TRP A 199 -11.08 10.27 10.36
C TRP A 199 -9.78 10.56 9.62
N TRP A 200 -8.86 9.61 9.71
CA TRP A 200 -7.53 9.70 9.11
C TRP A 200 -7.29 8.47 8.25
N THR A 201 -8.05 8.39 7.18
CA THR A 201 -8.09 7.21 6.33
C THR A 201 -6.85 7.13 5.44
N ALA A 202 -6.05 6.09 5.65
CA ALA A 202 -4.82 5.81 4.89
C ALA A 202 -5.04 4.84 3.73
N THR A 203 -6.08 4.00 3.81
CA THR A 203 -6.34 2.96 2.82
C THR A 203 -7.81 2.58 2.76
N ALA A 204 -8.21 2.05 1.62
CA ALA A 204 -9.51 1.40 1.44
C ALA A 204 -9.40 0.27 0.41
N THR A 205 -10.17 -0.80 0.61
CA THR A 205 -10.35 -1.89 -0.34
C THR A 205 -11.83 -2.24 -0.48
N PHE A 206 -12.17 -2.89 -1.57
CA PHE A 206 -13.53 -3.30 -1.89
C PHE A 206 -13.57 -4.82 -2.04
N GLY A 207 -14.71 -5.42 -1.69
CA GLY A 207 -14.97 -6.84 -1.84
C GLY A 207 -16.29 -7.21 -1.19
N ASP A 208 -16.85 -8.35 -1.57
CA ASP A 208 -18.01 -8.94 -0.90
C ASP A 208 -17.54 -9.57 0.42
N ILE A 209 -17.73 -8.85 1.51
CA ILE A 209 -17.21 -9.26 2.83
C ILE A 209 -18.19 -10.18 3.56
N ASP A 210 -19.49 -9.98 3.37
CA ASP A 210 -20.48 -10.81 4.07
C ASP A 210 -21.09 -11.92 3.21
N GLY A 211 -20.66 -12.03 1.94
CA GLY A 211 -21.08 -13.09 1.03
C GLY A 211 -22.50 -12.92 0.49
N ASP A 212 -23.02 -11.69 0.46
CA ASP A 212 -24.35 -11.41 -0.06
C ASP A 212 -24.39 -11.11 -1.57
N GLY A 213 -23.24 -11.07 -2.21
CA GLY A 213 -23.07 -10.82 -3.63
C GLY A 213 -22.94 -9.34 -3.99
N HIS A 214 -22.85 -8.44 -3.01
CA HIS A 214 -22.69 -7.02 -3.19
C HIS A 214 -21.29 -6.53 -2.75
N GLN A 215 -20.86 -5.39 -3.29
CA GLN A 215 -19.54 -4.85 -2.99
C GLN A 215 -19.57 -4.00 -1.71
N ASP A 216 -18.80 -4.45 -0.71
CA ASP A 216 -18.59 -3.76 0.56
C ASP A 216 -17.31 -2.92 0.55
N ILE A 217 -17.17 -2.04 1.53
CA ILE A 217 -16.02 -1.16 1.69
C ILE A 217 -15.32 -1.46 3.01
N THR A 218 -14.04 -1.80 2.96
CA THR A 218 -13.17 -1.87 4.14
C THR A 218 -12.23 -0.67 4.17
N ILE A 219 -12.18 0.04 5.30
CA ILE A 219 -11.39 1.26 5.50
C ILE A 219 -10.36 1.04 6.59
N GLY A 220 -9.11 1.38 6.31
CA GLY A 220 -8.02 1.46 7.28
C GLY A 220 -7.72 2.91 7.67
N ASN A 221 -7.74 3.19 8.98
CA ASN A 221 -7.42 4.49 9.54
C ASN A 221 -6.09 4.46 10.31
N TYR A 222 -5.31 5.52 10.17
CA TYR A 222 -3.98 5.61 10.77
C TYR A 222 -4.01 6.36 12.10
N TYR A 223 -4.25 7.67 12.11
CA TYR A 223 -4.32 8.45 13.34
C TYR A 223 -5.63 8.23 14.09
N PRO A 224 -5.63 8.41 15.44
CA PRO A 224 -6.84 8.24 16.25
C PRO A 224 -8.03 9.06 15.76
N ASP A 225 -9.21 8.49 15.82
CA ASP A 225 -10.45 9.18 15.49
C ASP A 225 -10.63 10.44 16.35
N GLY A 226 -11.02 11.54 15.71
CA GLY A 226 -11.18 12.82 16.38
C GLY A 226 -9.87 13.55 16.70
N ALA A 227 -8.70 12.99 16.37
CA ALA A 227 -7.43 13.68 16.58
C ALA A 227 -7.38 14.99 15.80
N GLU A 228 -6.96 16.07 16.46
CA GLU A 228 -6.79 17.40 15.87
C GLU A 228 -5.31 17.67 15.57
N LEU A 229 -4.83 17.15 14.46
CA LEU A 229 -3.42 17.25 14.07
C LEU A 229 -3.01 18.67 13.65
N THR A 230 -3.99 19.57 13.43
CA THR A 230 -3.76 20.95 12.98
C THR A 230 -3.96 21.99 14.07
N ASP A 231 -4.52 21.61 15.23
CA ASP A 231 -4.74 22.50 16.37
C ASP A 231 -3.85 22.08 17.55
N THR A 232 -2.87 22.93 17.86
CA THR A 232 -1.91 22.67 18.96
C THR A 232 -2.48 22.85 20.36
N ASN A 233 -3.66 23.47 20.48
CA ASN A 233 -4.30 23.62 21.79
C ASN A 233 -4.98 22.31 22.22
N ILE A 234 -5.15 21.38 21.30
CA ILE A 234 -5.75 20.06 21.56
C ILE A 234 -4.62 19.04 21.68
N PRO A 235 -4.44 18.40 22.84
CA PRO A 235 -3.44 17.36 23.00
C PRO A 235 -3.70 16.19 22.03
N PHE A 236 -2.65 15.73 21.40
CA PHE A 236 -2.67 14.60 20.49
C PHE A 236 -1.55 13.64 20.90
N GLU A 237 -1.85 12.37 20.93
CA GLU A 237 -0.88 11.31 21.22
C GLU A 237 -0.56 10.54 19.94
N MET A 238 0.74 10.31 19.71
CA MET A 238 1.24 9.36 18.73
C MET A 238 1.00 7.92 19.21
N ASN A 239 1.50 6.93 18.49
CA ASN A 239 1.47 5.54 18.93
C ASN A 239 2.01 5.38 20.35
N ASN A 240 1.31 4.63 21.17
CA ASN A 240 1.68 4.45 22.60
C ASN A 240 2.65 3.29 22.83
N ASP A 241 3.01 2.56 21.80
CA ASP A 241 3.93 1.42 21.81
C ASP A 241 4.44 1.22 20.37
N PHE A 242 5.68 0.73 20.19
CA PHE A 242 6.18 0.41 18.85
C PHE A 242 5.65 -0.93 18.32
N SER A 243 5.47 -1.90 19.19
CA SER A 243 5.18 -3.28 18.81
C SER A 243 3.70 -3.65 18.92
N ARG A 244 2.95 -3.00 19.80
CA ARG A 244 1.58 -3.41 20.15
C ARG A 244 0.63 -2.25 20.36
N SER A 245 0.83 -1.17 19.64
CA SER A 245 -0.04 0.00 19.75
C SER A 245 -1.50 -0.34 19.41
N ARG A 246 -2.42 0.18 20.23
CA ARG A 246 -3.88 0.02 20.06
C ARG A 246 -4.62 1.34 20.23
N ASN A 247 -3.93 2.45 20.02
CA ASN A 247 -4.50 3.80 20.06
C ASN A 247 -4.54 4.48 18.69
N GLY A 248 -4.43 3.74 17.59
CA GLY A 248 -4.61 4.22 16.22
C GLY A 248 -6.06 4.51 15.86
N GLY A 249 -6.29 4.89 14.62
CA GLY A 249 -7.62 5.12 14.07
C GLY A 249 -8.44 3.83 13.99
N LYS A 250 -9.76 3.97 14.11
CA LYS A 250 -10.65 2.81 14.02
C LYS A 250 -10.80 2.38 12.56
N ASN A 251 -10.44 1.13 12.25
CA ASN A 251 -10.78 0.49 10.98
C ASN A 251 -12.29 0.16 10.95
N ARG A 252 -12.89 0.21 9.76
CA ARG A 252 -14.34 0.05 9.57
C ARG A 252 -14.65 -0.77 8.35
N ILE A 253 -15.78 -1.48 8.42
CA ILE A 253 -16.38 -2.16 7.28
C ILE A 253 -17.76 -1.59 7.08
N PHE A 254 -18.09 -1.27 5.83
CA PHE A 254 -19.36 -0.76 5.40
C PHE A 254 -19.98 -1.74 4.43
N LEU A 255 -21.10 -2.33 4.83
CA LEU A 255 -21.87 -3.25 4.01
C LEU A 255 -22.80 -2.48 3.07
N TYR A 256 -22.91 -2.95 1.84
CA TYR A 256 -23.84 -2.42 0.87
C TYR A 256 -25.28 -2.51 1.38
N GLY A 257 -26.05 -1.47 1.21
CA GLY A 257 -27.44 -1.38 1.71
C GLY A 257 -28.46 -1.02 0.63
N GLY A 258 -28.00 -0.94 -0.62
CA GLY A 258 -28.85 -0.63 -1.78
C GLY A 258 -28.49 0.69 -2.44
N SER A 259 -28.93 0.87 -3.68
CA SER A 259 -28.62 2.03 -4.51
C SER A 259 -29.80 2.49 -5.36
N GLU A 260 -29.67 3.72 -5.90
CA GLU A 260 -30.52 4.30 -6.93
C GLU A 260 -29.61 4.86 -8.02
N SER A 261 -29.76 4.42 -9.27
CA SER A 261 -29.05 4.96 -10.43
C SER A 261 -29.77 6.17 -11.04
N GLY A 262 -29.16 6.85 -12.01
CA GLY A 262 -29.78 7.91 -12.80
C GLY A 262 -29.09 9.27 -12.73
N ALA A 263 -29.82 10.36 -12.92
CA ALA A 263 -29.29 11.73 -12.91
C ALA A 263 -28.82 12.20 -11.52
N ALA A 264 -29.35 11.60 -10.46
CA ALA A 264 -28.99 11.86 -9.08
C ALA A 264 -28.78 10.52 -8.36
N PRO A 265 -27.71 9.80 -8.73
CA PRO A 265 -27.43 8.47 -8.20
C PRO A 265 -27.20 8.53 -6.69
N LYS A 266 -27.55 7.44 -6.00
CA LYS A 266 -27.36 7.29 -4.56
C LYS A 266 -26.90 5.88 -4.25
N VAL A 267 -26.19 5.74 -3.18
CA VAL A 267 -25.87 4.46 -2.56
C VAL A 267 -25.94 4.59 -1.04
N LEU A 268 -26.39 3.54 -0.40
CA LEU A 268 -26.44 3.43 1.05
C LEU A 268 -25.46 2.35 1.49
N TYR A 269 -24.57 2.73 2.38
CA TYR A 269 -23.70 1.80 3.09
C TYR A 269 -23.99 1.81 4.58
N ARG A 270 -23.86 0.68 5.22
CA ARG A 270 -24.14 0.48 6.65
C ARG A 270 -22.89 0.02 7.38
N ASP A 271 -22.45 0.77 8.40
CA ASP A 271 -21.33 0.37 9.27
C ASP A 271 -21.64 -1.00 9.94
N ALA A 272 -20.78 -1.99 9.71
CA ALA A 272 -20.88 -3.32 10.29
C ALA A 272 -20.56 -3.35 11.81
N GLY A 273 -20.11 -2.22 12.38
CA GLY A 273 -19.85 -2.09 13.81
C GLY A 273 -18.47 -2.61 14.25
N ASN A 274 -18.43 -3.27 15.40
CA ASN A 274 -17.19 -3.79 15.97
C ASN A 274 -16.97 -5.25 15.56
N VAL A 275 -16.49 -5.47 14.34
CA VAL A 275 -16.32 -6.80 13.76
C VAL A 275 -14.88 -7.33 13.81
N PHE A 276 -13.91 -6.45 14.08
CA PHE A 276 -12.50 -6.84 14.20
C PHE A 276 -12.22 -7.54 15.53
N PRO A 277 -11.63 -8.75 15.52
CA PRO A 277 -11.32 -9.49 16.73
C PRO A 277 -10.21 -8.81 17.56
N ASN A 278 -10.14 -9.13 18.84
CA ASN A 278 -9.05 -8.75 19.75
C ASN A 278 -8.73 -7.25 19.82
N ASN A 279 -9.74 -6.39 19.62
CA ASN A 279 -9.57 -4.93 19.55
C ASN A 279 -8.66 -4.48 18.37
N GLY A 280 -8.55 -5.32 17.33
CA GLY A 280 -7.70 -5.10 16.16
C GLY A 280 -8.07 -3.91 15.30
N ALA A 281 -9.27 -3.32 15.53
CA ALA A 281 -9.70 -2.14 14.78
C ALA A 281 -8.84 -0.88 15.01
N HIS A 282 -8.03 -0.80 16.05
CA HIS A 282 -7.31 0.41 16.47
C HIS A 282 -5.78 0.29 16.34
N ALA A 283 -5.31 -0.50 15.42
CA ALA A 283 -3.90 -0.55 15.05
C ALA A 283 -3.62 0.52 13.96
N TRP A 284 -2.49 1.17 13.97
CA TRP A 284 -2.08 2.25 13.05
C TRP A 284 -1.97 1.72 11.61
N THR A 285 -3.11 1.57 10.93
CA THR A 285 -3.23 0.83 9.67
C THR A 285 -2.79 1.67 8.48
N LEU A 286 -1.91 1.11 7.64
CA LEU A 286 -1.42 1.70 6.41
C LEU A 286 -1.98 1.03 5.15
N ALA A 287 -2.20 -0.29 5.19
CA ALA A 287 -2.78 -0.99 4.05
C ALA A 287 -3.79 -2.06 4.49
N VAL A 288 -4.78 -2.29 3.62
CA VAL A 288 -5.75 -3.38 3.73
C VAL A 288 -5.89 -4.04 2.37
N GLY A 289 -5.73 -5.35 2.33
CA GLY A 289 -5.98 -6.17 1.16
C GLY A 289 -7.03 -7.23 1.43
N ALA A 290 -7.78 -7.57 0.39
CA ALA A 290 -8.84 -8.58 0.43
C ALA A 290 -8.58 -9.64 -0.64
N ALA A 291 -8.60 -10.92 -0.26
CA ALA A 291 -8.49 -12.06 -1.18
C ALA A 291 -9.10 -13.30 -0.52
N ASP A 292 -9.65 -14.20 -1.33
CA ASP A 292 -10.14 -15.51 -0.88
C ASP A 292 -8.92 -16.47 -0.75
N LEU A 293 -8.38 -16.59 0.46
CA LEU A 293 -7.13 -17.32 0.72
C LEU A 293 -7.35 -18.80 1.02
N ASP A 294 -8.52 -19.19 1.55
CA ASP A 294 -8.87 -20.59 1.80
C ASP A 294 -9.82 -21.19 0.75
N ARG A 295 -10.23 -20.39 -0.25
CA ARG A 295 -11.07 -20.77 -1.39
C ARG A 295 -12.49 -21.18 -0.99
N ASP A 296 -13.03 -20.52 0.03
CA ASP A 296 -14.40 -20.72 0.46
C ASP A 296 -15.41 -19.76 -0.20
N GLY A 297 -14.91 -18.82 -1.01
CA GLY A 297 -15.70 -17.83 -1.76
C GLY A 297 -15.91 -16.53 -1.00
N LEU A 298 -15.39 -16.37 0.23
CA LEU A 298 -15.43 -15.15 1.01
C LEU A 298 -14.06 -14.44 0.98
N SER A 299 -14.07 -13.13 0.91
CA SER A 299 -12.82 -12.36 0.96
C SER A 299 -12.25 -12.32 2.37
N ASP A 300 -11.08 -12.93 2.57
CA ASP A 300 -10.25 -12.76 3.76
C ASP A 300 -9.56 -11.41 3.74
N LEU A 301 -9.16 -10.89 4.91
CA LEU A 301 -8.49 -9.61 5.01
C LEU A 301 -7.07 -9.74 5.57
N TYR A 302 -6.12 -9.05 4.93
CA TYR A 302 -4.83 -8.73 5.53
C TYR A 302 -4.80 -7.24 5.87
N ILE A 303 -4.45 -6.93 7.13
CA ILE A 303 -4.33 -5.55 7.62
C ILE A 303 -2.89 -5.29 8.01
N ALA A 304 -2.23 -4.43 7.26
CA ALA A 304 -0.86 -4.02 7.50
C ALA A 304 -0.82 -2.81 8.42
N ASN A 305 -0.07 -2.91 9.51
CA ASN A 305 -0.03 -1.92 10.58
C ASN A 305 1.40 -1.44 10.84
N ASP A 306 1.60 -0.12 10.86
CA ASP A 306 2.90 0.49 11.20
C ASP A 306 3.28 0.22 12.66
N PHE A 307 2.33 0.40 13.59
CA PHE A 307 2.53 0.17 15.02
C PHE A 307 1.47 -0.80 15.55
N GLY A 308 1.89 -2.02 15.82
CA GLY A 308 1.05 -3.13 16.20
C GLY A 308 1.17 -4.28 15.21
N PRO A 309 0.84 -5.51 15.63
CA PRO A 309 0.93 -6.67 14.74
C PRO A 309 0.06 -6.50 13.49
N ASP A 310 0.57 -6.91 12.35
CA ASP A 310 -0.28 -7.13 11.18
C ASP A 310 -1.27 -8.24 11.46
N GLN A 311 -2.45 -8.14 10.86
CA GLN A 311 -3.54 -9.07 11.10
C GLN A 311 -3.92 -9.79 9.81
N LEU A 312 -3.96 -11.11 9.86
CA LEU A 312 -4.58 -11.95 8.84
C LEU A 312 -5.91 -12.45 9.42
N LEU A 313 -7.01 -12.04 8.80
CA LEU A 313 -8.37 -12.27 9.26
C LEU A 313 -9.08 -13.22 8.30
N LEU A 314 -9.28 -14.45 8.73
CA LEU A 314 -10.07 -15.44 8.02
C LEU A 314 -11.54 -15.09 8.10
N ASN A 315 -12.20 -14.96 6.97
CA ASN A 315 -13.60 -14.61 6.87
C ASN A 315 -14.50 -15.81 7.22
N ARG A 316 -15.49 -15.56 8.05
CA ARG A 316 -16.53 -16.53 8.46
C ARG A 316 -17.88 -15.83 8.54
N SER A 317 -18.07 -14.84 7.69
CA SER A 317 -19.26 -14.03 7.60
C SER A 317 -20.45 -14.80 7.02
N GLN A 318 -21.61 -14.21 7.15
CA GLN A 318 -22.85 -14.59 6.49
C GLN A 318 -23.58 -13.31 6.08
N PRO A 319 -24.44 -13.31 5.08
CA PRO A 319 -25.18 -12.14 4.63
C PRO A 319 -25.77 -11.30 5.78
N GLY A 320 -25.34 -10.06 5.87
CA GLY A 320 -25.71 -9.12 6.93
C GLY A 320 -25.00 -9.29 8.27
N ALA A 321 -24.05 -10.24 8.40
CA ALA A 321 -23.38 -10.56 9.66
C ALA A 321 -21.90 -10.86 9.46
N VAL A 322 -21.06 -9.83 9.57
CA VAL A 322 -19.60 -9.93 9.44
C VAL A 322 -18.99 -10.62 10.64
N LYS A 323 -18.12 -11.60 10.37
CA LYS A 323 -17.39 -12.34 11.40
C LYS A 323 -16.02 -12.74 10.87
N PHE A 324 -14.96 -12.45 11.64
CA PHE A 324 -13.61 -12.87 11.35
C PHE A 324 -13.02 -13.75 12.47
N GLN A 325 -12.09 -14.60 12.05
CA GLN A 325 -11.17 -15.32 12.92
C GLN A 325 -9.75 -14.84 12.63
N GLU A 326 -9.07 -14.29 13.63
CA GLU A 326 -7.67 -13.87 13.50
C GLU A 326 -6.76 -15.09 13.42
N LEU A 327 -5.84 -15.08 12.46
CA LEU A 327 -4.87 -16.15 12.23
C LEU A 327 -3.50 -15.74 12.72
N TYR A 328 -2.75 -16.69 13.26
CA TYR A 328 -1.40 -16.50 13.75
C TYR A 328 -0.42 -17.43 13.07
N GLY A 329 0.72 -16.91 12.64
CA GLY A 329 1.79 -17.72 12.08
C GLY A 329 2.44 -18.65 13.10
N ASP A 330 3.03 -19.74 12.64
CA ASP A 330 3.78 -20.66 13.50
C ASP A 330 5.09 -20.03 13.97
N LYS A 331 5.13 -19.65 15.26
CA LYS A 331 6.32 -19.16 15.93
C LYS A 331 7.23 -20.30 16.33
N GLY A 332 8.14 -20.70 15.45
CA GLY A 332 9.21 -21.66 15.80
C GLY A 332 10.16 -21.07 16.86
N PHE A 333 11.04 -21.92 17.40
CA PHE A 333 11.97 -21.54 18.46
C PHE A 333 13.01 -20.47 17.99
N PHE A 334 13.37 -20.46 16.70
CA PHE A 334 14.43 -19.62 16.15
C PHE A 334 13.94 -18.37 15.42
N ARG A 335 12.62 -18.16 15.27
CA ARG A 335 12.06 -16.99 14.60
C ARG A 335 11.71 -15.89 15.60
N PRO A 336 12.16 -14.64 15.40
CA PRO A 336 11.68 -13.50 16.16
C PRO A 336 10.16 -13.33 15.99
N ALA A 337 9.49 -12.77 16.98
CA ALA A 337 8.04 -12.49 16.91
C ALA A 337 7.70 -11.53 15.77
N SER A 338 8.58 -10.54 15.51
CA SER A 338 8.47 -9.57 14.42
C SER A 338 8.72 -10.14 13.01
N MET A 339 8.93 -11.44 12.88
CA MET A 339 9.01 -12.16 11.61
C MET A 339 7.94 -13.26 11.50
N VAL A 340 6.82 -13.07 12.21
CA VAL A 340 5.73 -14.05 12.24
C VAL A 340 4.38 -13.30 12.28
N ILE A 341 3.50 -13.57 11.33
CA ILE A 341 2.18 -12.94 11.21
C ILE A 341 1.43 -12.97 12.55
N GLY A 342 0.89 -11.83 12.98
CA GLY A 342 0.03 -11.69 14.16
C GLY A 342 0.73 -11.63 15.52
N HIS A 343 2.06 -11.84 15.60
CA HIS A 343 2.76 -11.95 16.88
C HIS A 343 3.37 -10.65 17.40
N ASP A 344 3.87 -9.80 16.50
CA ASP A 344 4.50 -8.52 16.86
C ASP A 344 4.41 -7.57 15.66
N SER A 345 4.64 -6.26 15.86
CA SER A 345 4.75 -5.33 14.74
C SER A 345 6.02 -5.59 13.96
N PHE A 346 5.91 -5.48 12.65
CA PHE A 346 7.04 -5.36 11.73
C PHE A 346 6.84 -4.19 10.74
N LYS A 347 5.94 -3.25 11.07
CA LYS A 347 5.66 -2.02 10.33
C LYS A 347 5.23 -2.27 8.88
N GLY A 348 4.24 -3.15 8.70
CA GLY A 348 3.66 -3.40 7.39
C GLY A 348 3.05 -2.14 6.78
N MET A 349 3.43 -1.81 5.52
CA MET A 349 3.01 -0.59 4.83
C MET A 349 2.20 -0.86 3.56
N SER A 350 2.29 -2.08 3.00
CA SER A 350 1.49 -2.54 1.87
C SER A 350 1.06 -3.97 2.05
N ILE A 351 0.18 -4.41 1.19
CA ILE A 351 -0.18 -5.81 0.98
C ILE A 351 -0.58 -5.99 -0.48
N ASP A 352 -0.07 -7.05 -1.09
CA ASP A 352 -0.55 -7.54 -2.37
C ASP A 352 -0.48 -9.07 -2.43
N PHE A 353 -1.31 -9.67 -3.27
CA PHE A 353 -1.47 -11.11 -3.38
C PHE A 353 -1.09 -11.60 -4.77
N GLY A 354 -0.32 -12.67 -4.85
CA GLY A 354 0.06 -13.29 -6.12
C GLY A 354 0.55 -14.72 -5.91
N ASP A 355 0.31 -15.60 -6.86
CA ASP A 355 0.85 -16.95 -6.86
C ASP A 355 2.23 -16.94 -7.51
N VAL A 356 3.28 -16.60 -6.72
CA VAL A 356 4.63 -16.38 -7.26
C VAL A 356 5.37 -17.69 -7.58
N ASN A 357 4.88 -18.82 -7.12
CA ASN A 357 5.48 -20.12 -7.36
C ASN A 357 4.66 -21.03 -8.28
N ASN A 358 3.48 -20.57 -8.74
CA ASN A 358 2.53 -21.27 -9.58
C ASN A 358 2.00 -22.58 -8.95
N ASP A 359 1.79 -22.59 -7.61
CA ASP A 359 1.19 -23.73 -6.90
C ASP A 359 -0.34 -23.61 -6.76
N GLY A 360 -0.89 -22.50 -7.23
CA GLY A 360 -2.30 -22.19 -7.24
C GLY A 360 -2.80 -21.59 -5.91
N ILE A 361 -1.94 -21.24 -4.97
CA ILE A 361 -2.29 -20.61 -3.70
C ILE A 361 -1.63 -19.23 -3.66
N PHE A 362 -2.36 -18.21 -3.20
CA PHE A 362 -1.80 -16.87 -3.08
C PHE A 362 -0.67 -16.81 -2.06
N ASP A 363 0.45 -16.26 -2.50
CA ASP A 363 1.50 -15.73 -1.67
C ASP A 363 1.21 -14.24 -1.42
N MET A 364 1.93 -13.62 -0.47
CA MET A 364 1.68 -12.22 -0.09
C MET A 364 3.00 -11.45 -0.01
N THR A 365 3.02 -10.21 -0.54
CA THR A 365 4.12 -9.28 -0.30
C THR A 365 3.68 -8.19 0.65
N VAL A 366 4.54 -7.85 1.62
CA VAL A 366 4.33 -6.75 2.56
C VAL A 366 5.57 -5.87 2.57
N SER A 367 5.42 -4.61 2.19
CA SER A 367 6.53 -3.65 2.26
C SER A 367 6.78 -3.18 3.68
N ASN A 368 8.00 -2.71 3.92
CA ASN A 368 8.47 -2.26 5.22
C ASN A 368 9.62 -1.23 5.04
N ILE A 369 10.26 -0.84 6.13
CA ILE A 369 11.49 -0.05 6.15
C ILE A 369 12.68 -0.97 5.85
N GLY A 370 12.89 -1.31 4.57
CA GLY A 370 13.88 -2.28 4.12
C GLY A 370 15.29 -1.73 3.92
N SER A 371 15.59 -0.51 4.37
CA SER A 371 16.91 0.11 4.19
C SER A 371 17.99 -0.58 5.03
N PRO A 372 19.18 -0.86 4.49
CA PRO A 372 20.22 -1.63 5.19
C PRO A 372 20.69 -1.02 6.51
N PHE A 373 20.50 0.28 6.72
CA PHE A 373 20.92 1.02 7.91
C PHE A 373 19.77 1.40 8.83
N ALA A 374 18.53 1.07 8.45
CA ALA A 374 17.35 1.46 9.17
C ALA A 374 16.85 0.32 10.05
N LEU A 375 16.76 0.56 11.34
CA LEU A 375 16.01 -0.22 12.34
C LEU A 375 16.13 -1.76 12.22
N GLN A 376 16.93 -2.29 11.28
CA GLN A 376 17.09 -3.72 10.95
C GLN A 376 15.77 -4.41 10.56
N GLU A 377 14.87 -3.69 9.93
CA GLU A 377 13.63 -4.21 9.37
C GLU A 377 13.87 -4.77 7.97
N ALA A 378 12.90 -5.53 7.44
CA ALA A 378 12.94 -6.14 6.12
C ALA A 378 11.53 -6.18 5.51
N HIS A 379 11.45 -6.19 4.18
CA HIS A 379 10.20 -6.52 3.49
C HIS A 379 9.89 -8.00 3.66
N PHE A 380 8.64 -8.36 3.50
CA PHE A 380 8.19 -9.75 3.62
C PHE A 380 7.68 -10.29 2.30
N LEU A 381 8.02 -11.54 2.05
CA LEU A 381 7.38 -12.40 1.06
C LEU A 381 6.85 -13.64 1.78
N TRP A 382 5.60 -13.58 2.18
CA TRP A 382 4.89 -14.65 2.82
C TRP A 382 4.50 -15.70 1.80
N MET A 383 5.28 -16.78 1.70
CA MET A 383 4.97 -17.88 0.80
C MET A 383 4.12 -18.94 1.50
N SER A 384 3.08 -19.39 0.82
CA SER A 384 2.21 -20.45 1.30
C SER A 384 2.98 -21.75 1.54
N THR A 385 2.61 -22.47 2.59
CA THR A 385 3.11 -23.84 2.87
C THR A 385 2.24 -24.92 2.23
N GLY A 386 1.21 -24.53 1.49
CA GLY A 386 0.23 -25.46 0.91
C GLY A 386 -0.81 -26.00 1.89
N SER A 387 -0.72 -25.64 3.17
CA SER A 387 -1.56 -26.20 4.24
C SER A 387 -2.70 -25.26 4.64
N VAL A 388 -3.49 -24.79 3.66
CA VAL A 388 -4.60 -23.82 3.87
C VAL A 388 -5.69 -24.35 4.81
N ASP A 389 -5.85 -25.67 4.92
CA ASP A 389 -6.77 -26.33 5.87
C ASP A 389 -6.47 -25.97 7.34
N ARG A 390 -5.24 -25.53 7.66
CA ARG A 390 -4.85 -25.10 9.00
C ARG A 390 -5.48 -23.76 9.41
N MET A 391 -5.93 -22.97 8.44
CA MET A 391 -6.58 -21.68 8.70
C MET A 391 -7.83 -21.87 9.56
N ALA A 392 -8.60 -22.92 9.34
CA ALA A 392 -9.76 -23.26 10.19
C ALA A 392 -9.42 -23.43 11.68
N ASN A 393 -8.16 -23.75 11.99
CA ASN A 393 -7.65 -23.90 13.35
C ASN A 393 -6.94 -22.65 13.89
N GLY A 394 -7.05 -21.50 13.19
CA GLY A 394 -6.43 -20.23 13.61
C GLY A 394 -4.95 -20.10 13.25
N VAL A 395 -4.44 -20.93 12.35
CA VAL A 395 -3.03 -20.90 11.94
C VAL A 395 -2.89 -20.26 10.57
N ALA A 396 -2.05 -19.24 10.44
CA ALA A 396 -1.63 -18.67 9.18
C ALA A 396 -0.54 -19.57 8.55
N PRO A 397 -0.84 -20.30 7.45
CA PRO A 397 0.09 -21.28 6.86
C PRO A 397 1.09 -20.63 5.89
N TRP A 398 1.60 -19.44 6.20
CA TRP A 398 2.59 -18.72 5.41
C TRP A 398 3.90 -18.56 6.18
N ILE A 399 5.00 -18.57 5.46
CA ILE A 399 6.34 -18.37 6.02
C ILE A 399 7.08 -17.31 5.18
N ASP A 400 7.83 -16.46 5.84
CA ASP A 400 8.66 -15.47 5.16
C ASP A 400 9.82 -16.12 4.40
N ARG A 401 9.98 -15.71 3.14
CA ARG A 401 11.04 -16.13 2.22
C ARG A 401 11.77 -14.96 1.55
N ALA A 402 11.53 -13.74 1.97
CA ALA A 402 12.08 -12.56 1.31
C ALA A 402 13.62 -12.58 1.22
N ASP A 403 14.31 -12.94 2.31
CA ASP A 403 15.76 -13.11 2.31
C ASP A 403 16.23 -14.26 1.40
N ASP A 404 15.53 -15.39 1.44
CA ASP A 404 15.89 -16.57 0.64
C ASP A 404 15.87 -16.26 -0.85
N VAL A 405 14.92 -15.43 -1.30
CA VAL A 405 14.76 -15.10 -2.72
C VAL A 405 15.34 -13.74 -3.11
N GLY A 406 15.76 -12.91 -2.14
CA GLY A 406 16.50 -11.67 -2.38
C GLY A 406 15.65 -10.42 -2.56
N VAL A 407 14.43 -10.37 -1.99
CA VAL A 407 13.54 -9.19 -2.03
C VAL A 407 13.37 -8.52 -0.66
N ALA A 408 14.15 -8.95 0.35
CA ALA A 408 14.02 -8.47 1.73
C ALA A 408 14.44 -7.00 1.93
N HIS A 409 15.32 -6.48 1.09
CA HIS A 409 15.92 -5.17 1.29
C HIS A 409 15.88 -4.30 0.03
N SER A 410 15.45 -3.05 0.21
CA SER A 410 15.54 -1.98 -0.78
C SER A 410 15.75 -0.65 -0.06
N ALA A 411 14.69 0.11 0.15
CA ALA A 411 14.64 1.37 0.87
C ALA A 411 13.41 1.40 1.80
N TRP A 412 13.03 2.55 2.30
CA TRP A 412 11.74 2.75 2.97
C TRP A 412 10.63 2.59 1.93
N ALA A 413 9.85 1.51 1.98
CA ALA A 413 8.87 1.20 0.96
C ALA A 413 7.42 1.34 1.46
N TRP A 414 6.54 1.85 0.59
CA TRP A 414 5.15 2.22 0.88
C TRP A 414 4.11 1.34 0.20
N ASP A 415 4.38 0.95 -1.04
CA ASP A 415 3.49 0.08 -1.81
C ASP A 415 4.30 -0.99 -2.53
N SER A 416 3.70 -2.12 -2.79
CA SER A 416 4.29 -3.21 -3.59
C SER A 416 3.19 -3.95 -4.34
N LYS A 417 3.49 -4.34 -5.59
CA LYS A 417 2.56 -4.99 -6.50
C LYS A 417 3.22 -6.15 -7.23
N PHE A 418 2.48 -7.23 -7.35
CA PHE A 418 2.79 -8.31 -8.27
C PHE A 418 2.12 -8.07 -9.62
N GLU A 419 2.85 -8.32 -10.71
CA GLU A 419 2.30 -8.27 -12.07
C GLU A 419 3.19 -9.08 -13.02
N ASP A 420 2.60 -9.65 -14.06
CA ASP A 420 3.32 -10.30 -15.17
C ASP A 420 3.48 -9.30 -16.32
N PHE A 421 4.50 -8.42 -16.21
CA PHE A 421 4.70 -7.32 -17.15
C PHE A 421 5.14 -7.75 -18.56
N ASN A 422 5.61 -8.97 -18.72
CA ASN A 422 6.06 -9.50 -20.02
C ASN A 422 5.19 -10.63 -20.54
N ASN A 423 4.12 -11.02 -19.82
CA ASN A 423 3.20 -12.09 -20.16
C ASN A 423 3.91 -13.47 -20.33
N ASP A 424 4.88 -13.79 -19.46
CA ASP A 424 5.59 -15.07 -19.48
C ASP A 424 5.05 -16.09 -18.45
N GLY A 425 4.08 -15.68 -17.63
CA GLY A 425 3.44 -16.48 -16.60
C GLY A 425 4.22 -16.50 -15.28
N VAL A 426 5.20 -15.63 -15.10
CA VAL A 426 5.96 -15.45 -13.87
C VAL A 426 5.77 -14.02 -13.36
N LEU A 427 5.29 -13.86 -12.14
CA LEU A 427 5.05 -12.54 -11.58
C LEU A 427 6.36 -11.83 -11.25
N GLU A 428 6.49 -10.59 -11.70
CA GLU A 428 7.43 -9.60 -11.21
C GLU A 428 6.89 -8.97 -9.93
N LEU A 429 7.79 -8.33 -9.17
CA LEU A 429 7.46 -7.55 -7.99
C LEU A 429 8.01 -6.13 -8.15
N VAL A 430 7.11 -5.15 -8.11
CA VAL A 430 7.48 -3.72 -8.10
C VAL A 430 7.18 -3.09 -6.75
N GLN A 431 7.97 -2.08 -6.37
CA GLN A 431 7.82 -1.45 -5.06
C GLN A 431 7.99 0.07 -5.15
N ALA A 432 7.15 0.80 -4.41
CA ALA A 432 7.23 2.24 -4.24
C ALA A 432 8.13 2.56 -3.04
N THR A 433 9.17 3.35 -3.24
CA THR A 433 10.18 3.63 -2.20
C THR A 433 10.42 5.12 -1.97
N GLY A 434 11.03 5.43 -0.82
CA GLY A 434 11.47 6.76 -0.42
C GLY A 434 10.55 7.45 0.57
N LEU A 435 11.10 8.00 1.67
CA LEU A 435 10.32 8.74 2.66
C LEU A 435 10.31 10.24 2.34
N VAL A 436 11.47 10.87 2.26
CA VAL A 436 11.61 12.29 1.89
C VAL A 436 12.91 12.51 1.15
N LYS A 437 12.84 13.33 0.09
CA LYS A 437 13.96 13.60 -0.81
C LYS A 437 14.63 14.93 -0.50
N GLY A 438 15.94 14.89 -0.28
CA GLY A 438 16.75 16.04 0.03
C GLY A 438 18.24 15.77 -0.08
N HIS A 439 19.03 16.38 0.80
CA HIS A 439 20.50 16.25 0.82
C HIS A 439 21.08 16.10 2.24
N GLU A 440 20.27 16.28 3.28
CA GLU A 440 20.64 16.08 4.68
C GLU A 440 20.09 14.74 5.18
N ASN A 441 20.96 13.75 5.35
CA ASN A 441 20.58 12.44 5.88
C ASN A 441 20.00 12.54 7.30
N ARG A 442 18.73 12.17 7.48
CA ARG A 442 18.00 12.21 8.75
C ARG A 442 17.82 10.82 9.40
N TRP A 443 18.40 9.78 8.83
CA TRP A 443 18.39 8.45 9.44
C TRP A 443 18.87 8.41 10.91
N PRO A 444 19.91 9.18 11.32
CA PRO A 444 20.34 9.21 12.72
C PRO A 444 19.23 9.66 13.68
N ASP A 445 18.33 10.55 13.27
CA ASP A 445 17.22 11.01 14.11
C ASP A 445 16.20 9.89 14.33
N PHE A 446 15.87 9.12 13.28
CA PHE A 446 15.00 7.95 13.40
C PHE A 446 15.62 6.86 14.27
N ALA A 447 16.91 6.57 14.10
CA ALA A 447 17.61 5.60 14.94
C ALA A 447 17.58 6.00 16.43
N GLN A 448 17.62 7.31 16.71
CA GLN A 448 17.49 7.82 18.08
C GLN A 448 16.08 7.58 18.64
N VAL A 449 15.04 7.78 17.85
CA VAL A 449 13.65 7.50 18.28
C VAL A 449 13.44 6.00 18.47
N GLY A 450 13.88 5.18 17.51
CA GLY A 450 13.79 3.71 17.59
C GLY A 450 14.56 3.10 18.78
N GLY A 451 15.63 3.75 19.22
CA GLY A 451 16.38 3.37 20.41
C GLY A 451 15.87 3.99 21.72
N SER A 452 14.80 4.80 21.68
CA SER A 452 14.23 5.45 22.84
C SER A 452 13.31 4.51 23.65
N ASN A 453 12.92 4.95 24.85
CA ASN A 453 11.93 4.23 25.64
C ASN A 453 10.52 4.44 25.06
N ASP A 454 9.77 3.36 24.84
CA ASP A 454 8.39 3.38 24.33
C ASP A 454 7.46 4.35 25.07
N ALA A 455 7.69 4.57 26.37
CA ALA A 455 6.91 5.54 27.14
C ALA A 455 6.94 6.97 26.56
N PHE A 456 7.92 7.28 25.73
CA PHE A 456 8.09 8.62 25.14
C PHE A 456 7.56 8.74 23.71
N VAL A 457 7.38 7.63 22.97
CA VAL A 457 6.98 7.68 21.55
C VAL A 457 5.59 8.28 21.33
N LYS A 458 4.73 8.25 22.32
CA LYS A 458 3.43 8.91 22.27
C LYS A 458 3.50 10.45 22.21
N TYR A 459 4.63 11.02 22.59
CA TYR A 459 4.80 12.49 22.55
C TYR A 459 5.38 12.90 21.20
N HIS A 460 4.61 13.66 20.42
CA HIS A 460 5.05 14.14 19.11
C HIS A 460 6.37 14.92 19.13
N SER A 461 6.77 15.46 20.29
CA SER A 461 8.01 16.24 20.43
C SER A 461 9.30 15.42 20.31
N VAL A 462 9.23 14.08 20.47
CA VAL A 462 10.41 13.21 20.32
C VAL A 462 10.64 12.76 18.87
N TRP A 463 9.63 12.94 18.01
CA TRP A 463 9.75 12.55 16.60
C TRP A 463 10.61 13.53 15.82
N PRO A 464 11.39 13.05 14.85
CA PRO A 464 12.28 13.89 14.04
C PRO A 464 11.54 15.05 13.39
N ARG A 465 12.23 16.18 13.26
CA ARG A 465 11.74 17.35 12.53
C ARG A 465 12.27 17.31 11.12
N PHE A 466 11.38 17.25 10.15
CA PHE A 466 11.75 17.41 8.75
C PHE A 466 11.70 18.87 8.37
N LEU A 467 12.80 19.33 7.80
CA LEU A 467 12.98 20.67 7.24
C LEU A 467 13.23 20.56 5.75
N GLU A 468 13.17 21.67 5.05
CA GLU A 468 13.62 21.71 3.67
C GLU A 468 15.07 21.21 3.57
N GLY A 469 15.31 20.26 2.64
CA GLY A 469 16.60 19.60 2.48
C GLY A 469 16.78 18.32 3.28
N SER A 470 15.87 17.94 4.17
CA SER A 470 15.89 16.64 4.85
C SER A 470 15.77 15.50 3.85
N ASP A 471 16.56 14.44 4.05
CA ASP A 471 16.56 13.22 3.23
C ASP A 471 16.43 11.97 4.10
N VAL A 472 15.54 11.07 3.69
CA VAL A 472 15.46 9.70 4.19
C VAL A 472 15.04 8.82 3.01
N ASP A 473 15.99 8.10 2.44
CA ASP A 473 15.79 7.24 1.27
C ASP A 473 15.11 7.90 0.05
N GLY A 474 15.12 9.23 -0.02
CA GLY A 474 14.38 9.98 -1.04
C GLY A 474 14.98 9.91 -2.45
N SER A 475 16.16 9.31 -2.61
CA SER A 475 16.87 9.18 -3.88
C SER A 475 17.20 7.72 -4.21
N PHE A 476 16.38 6.80 -3.76
CA PHE A 476 16.47 5.39 -4.13
C PHE A 476 15.57 5.08 -5.33
N PRO A 477 15.96 4.15 -6.22
CA PRO A 477 15.08 3.69 -7.27
C PRO A 477 13.91 2.89 -6.68
N ASN A 478 12.77 2.92 -7.35
CA ASN A 478 11.71 1.95 -7.10
C ASN A 478 12.17 0.59 -7.64
N PRO A 479 12.32 -0.44 -6.82
CA PRO A 479 12.76 -1.75 -7.28
C PRO A 479 11.80 -2.37 -8.30
N PHE A 480 12.38 -3.05 -9.28
CA PHE A 480 11.69 -3.89 -10.24
C PHE A 480 12.34 -5.27 -10.20
N TRP A 481 11.79 -6.14 -9.39
CA TRP A 481 12.37 -7.47 -9.15
C TRP A 481 11.81 -8.50 -10.12
N VAL A 482 12.72 -9.20 -10.80
CA VAL A 482 12.42 -10.26 -11.75
C VAL A 482 13.03 -11.57 -11.27
N ARG A 483 12.27 -12.65 -11.36
CA ARG A 483 12.69 -13.97 -10.92
C ARG A 483 13.68 -14.59 -11.90
N ALA A 484 14.88 -14.89 -11.44
CA ALA A 484 15.92 -15.58 -12.21
C ALA A 484 15.73 -17.10 -12.22
N GLY A 485 16.43 -17.79 -13.10
CA GLY A 485 16.40 -19.25 -13.20
C GLY A 485 16.80 -20.00 -11.93
N SER A 486 17.52 -19.35 -11.02
CA SER A 486 17.86 -19.86 -9.68
C SER A 486 16.68 -19.83 -8.70
N GLY A 487 15.57 -19.17 -9.03
CA GLY A 487 14.44 -18.88 -8.14
C GLY A 487 14.64 -17.65 -7.27
N ARG A 488 15.78 -16.95 -7.36
CA ARG A 488 16.03 -15.68 -6.72
C ARG A 488 15.58 -14.52 -7.61
N TYR A 489 15.25 -13.40 -7.01
CA TYR A 489 14.91 -12.19 -7.73
C TYR A 489 16.15 -11.31 -7.94
N ALA A 490 16.19 -10.65 -9.09
CA ALA A 490 17.15 -9.59 -9.42
C ALA A 490 16.42 -8.27 -9.54
N ASP A 491 16.93 -7.22 -8.90
CA ASP A 491 16.43 -5.85 -9.12
C ASP A 491 16.98 -5.32 -10.45
N LEU A 492 16.09 -5.02 -11.37
CA LEU A 492 16.39 -4.50 -12.71
C LEU A 492 16.16 -2.99 -12.82
N SER A 493 15.80 -2.31 -11.74
CA SER A 493 15.41 -0.88 -11.77
C SER A 493 16.49 0.02 -12.39
N ALA A 494 17.77 -0.25 -12.11
CA ALA A 494 18.89 0.53 -12.66
C ALA A 494 19.09 0.34 -14.18
N ASP A 495 18.76 -0.84 -14.70
CA ASP A 495 18.88 -1.15 -16.14
C ASP A 495 17.64 -0.66 -16.91
N LEU A 496 16.44 -0.75 -16.32
CA LEU A 496 15.17 -0.40 -16.95
C LEU A 496 14.84 1.09 -16.84
N PHE A 497 15.19 1.72 -15.72
CA PHE A 497 14.81 3.11 -15.39
C PHE A 497 16.02 3.95 -14.98
N PRO A 498 17.05 4.08 -15.80
CA PRO A 498 18.28 4.75 -15.43
C PRO A 498 18.05 6.22 -15.03
N GLY A 499 18.40 6.54 -13.78
CA GLY A 499 18.25 7.88 -13.22
C GLY A 499 16.84 8.25 -12.75
N LEU A 500 15.87 7.35 -12.81
CA LEU A 500 14.55 7.55 -12.22
C LEU A 500 14.62 7.21 -10.73
N LEU A 501 14.64 8.24 -9.89
CA LEU A 501 14.80 8.13 -8.44
C LEU A 501 13.67 8.92 -7.74
N PRO A 502 12.41 8.51 -7.87
CA PRO A 502 11.29 9.22 -7.24
C PRO A 502 11.15 8.81 -5.78
N ALA A 503 10.56 9.68 -4.95
CA ALA A 503 10.00 9.29 -3.67
C ALA A 503 8.52 8.94 -3.87
N THR A 504 8.21 7.66 -4.03
CA THR A 504 6.89 7.17 -4.44
C THR A 504 6.07 6.67 -3.24
N ARG A 505 4.75 6.88 -3.28
CA ARG A 505 3.81 6.44 -2.23
C ARG A 505 2.88 5.33 -2.69
N GLY A 506 2.43 5.37 -3.92
CA GLY A 506 1.48 4.40 -4.46
C GLY A 506 1.78 4.01 -5.88
N ILE A 507 1.36 2.82 -6.24
CA ILE A 507 1.47 2.24 -7.58
C ILE A 507 0.07 1.91 -8.08
N ALA A 508 -0.28 2.37 -9.27
CA ALA A 508 -1.44 1.88 -9.99
C ALA A 508 -0.99 1.11 -11.24
N LEU A 509 -1.66 0.00 -11.50
CA LEU A 509 -1.39 -0.91 -12.61
C LEU A 509 -2.63 -1.02 -13.50
N GLY A 510 -2.45 -1.14 -14.80
CA GLY A 510 -3.55 -1.39 -15.74
C GLY A 510 -3.06 -1.43 -17.18
N ASP A 511 -3.69 -2.26 -18.01
CA ASP A 511 -3.52 -2.28 -19.46
C ASP A 511 -4.34 -1.13 -20.06
N VAL A 512 -3.71 0.05 -20.17
CA VAL A 512 -4.42 1.31 -20.49
C VAL A 512 -4.68 1.50 -21.97
N ASP A 513 -4.00 0.77 -22.85
CA ASP A 513 -4.19 0.87 -24.30
C ASP A 513 -4.71 -0.45 -24.94
N GLY A 514 -4.98 -1.45 -24.13
CA GLY A 514 -5.61 -2.70 -24.54
C GLY A 514 -4.67 -3.63 -25.33
N ASP A 515 -3.36 -3.43 -25.20
CA ASP A 515 -2.38 -4.23 -25.92
C ASP A 515 -1.98 -5.52 -25.17
N GLY A 516 -2.51 -5.66 -23.92
CA GLY A 516 -2.34 -6.82 -23.06
C GLY A 516 -1.09 -6.78 -22.20
N TYR A 517 -0.33 -5.69 -22.21
CA TYR A 517 0.80 -5.47 -21.31
C TYR A 517 0.47 -4.37 -20.33
N THR A 518 0.70 -4.62 -19.06
CA THR A 518 0.31 -3.72 -17.97
C THR A 518 1.26 -2.52 -17.87
N GLU A 519 0.69 -1.32 -17.82
CA GLU A 519 1.36 -0.07 -17.51
C GLU A 519 1.38 0.21 -16.01
N MET A 520 2.28 1.12 -15.60
CA MET A 520 2.41 1.57 -14.22
C MET A 520 2.25 3.08 -14.08
N VAL A 521 1.65 3.51 -12.98
CA VAL A 521 1.71 4.89 -12.51
C VAL A 521 2.33 4.93 -11.13
N TYR A 522 3.40 5.71 -10.98
CA TYR A 522 4.02 6.01 -9.69
C TYR A 522 3.47 7.33 -9.15
N ALA A 523 2.70 7.28 -8.07
CA ALA A 523 2.25 8.46 -7.33
C ALA A 523 3.38 8.98 -6.44
N ASN A 524 4.05 10.05 -6.87
CA ASN A 524 5.26 10.54 -6.24
C ASN A 524 4.97 11.62 -5.20
N PHE A 525 5.67 11.54 -4.09
CA PHE A 525 5.54 12.46 -2.98
C PHE A 525 6.30 13.76 -3.26
N TRP A 526 5.53 14.87 -3.35
CA TRP A 526 6.03 16.24 -3.57
C TRP A 526 6.76 16.51 -4.89
N GLU A 527 6.74 15.59 -5.81
CA GLU A 527 7.25 15.77 -7.16
C GLU A 527 6.24 15.24 -8.19
N ASP A 528 6.43 15.57 -9.47
CA ASP A 528 5.57 15.07 -10.53
C ASP A 528 5.56 13.54 -10.54
N SER A 529 4.37 12.97 -10.60
CA SER A 529 4.17 11.52 -10.74
C SER A 529 4.73 11.01 -12.05
N ASP A 530 4.94 9.71 -12.18
CA ASP A 530 5.45 9.09 -13.39
C ASP A 530 4.41 8.13 -13.98
N TYR A 531 4.16 8.26 -15.28
CA TYR A 531 3.52 7.24 -16.08
C TYR A 531 4.59 6.42 -16.79
N ILE A 532 4.55 5.12 -16.63
CA ILE A 532 5.50 4.17 -17.17
C ILE A 532 4.78 3.29 -18.18
N LYS A 533 4.92 3.65 -19.47
CA LYS A 533 4.34 2.87 -20.56
C LYS A 533 5.13 1.59 -20.77
N ASN A 534 4.45 0.45 -20.76
CA ASN A 534 5.02 -0.82 -21.20
C ASN A 534 5.13 -0.84 -22.73
N GLN A 535 6.25 -1.29 -23.24
CA GLN A 535 6.52 -1.43 -24.68
C GLN A 535 6.96 -2.86 -25.02
N ALA A 536 6.63 -3.81 -24.14
CA ALA A 536 6.87 -5.23 -24.40
C ALA A 536 6.09 -5.69 -25.63
N SER A 537 6.51 -6.78 -26.22
CA SER A 537 5.84 -7.38 -27.37
C SER A 537 6.30 -8.84 -27.54
N GLY A 538 5.43 -9.65 -28.10
CA GLY A 538 5.81 -11.02 -28.51
C GLY A 538 5.08 -12.13 -27.76
N ASN A 539 4.72 -11.96 -26.50
CA ASN A 539 3.90 -12.90 -25.76
C ASN A 539 2.40 -12.66 -26.00
N ARG A 540 1.58 -13.62 -25.66
CA ARG A 540 0.13 -13.57 -25.86
C ARG A 540 -0.57 -13.42 -24.54
N PHE A 541 -1.69 -12.71 -24.54
CA PHE A 541 -2.56 -12.55 -23.39
C PHE A 541 -3.99 -12.97 -23.71
N LEU A 542 -4.80 -13.12 -22.66
CA LEU A 542 -6.24 -13.29 -22.73
C LEU A 542 -6.88 -12.28 -21.76
N GLY A 543 -7.49 -11.24 -22.31
CA GLY A 543 -8.29 -10.28 -21.53
C GLY A 543 -9.65 -10.88 -21.17
N LEU A 544 -10.03 -10.79 -19.89
CA LEU A 544 -11.35 -11.20 -19.40
C LEU A 544 -12.02 -9.99 -18.75
N HIS A 545 -13.17 -9.59 -19.27
CA HIS A 545 -14.06 -8.65 -18.59
C HIS A 545 -15.04 -9.45 -17.72
N ILE A 546 -14.81 -9.44 -16.43
CA ILE A 546 -15.73 -10.07 -15.47
C ILE A 546 -16.78 -9.01 -15.09
N LEU A 547 -18.00 -9.21 -15.58
CA LEU A 547 -19.11 -8.34 -15.23
C LEU A 547 -19.87 -8.97 -14.06
N HIS A 548 -20.09 -8.20 -13.01
CA HIS A 548 -21.06 -8.58 -11.97
C HIS A 548 -22.45 -8.62 -12.60
N PRO A 549 -23.24 -9.68 -12.46
CA PRO A 549 -24.60 -9.68 -12.98
C PRO A 549 -25.38 -8.55 -12.30
N VAL A 550 -25.89 -7.61 -13.09
CA VAL A 550 -26.90 -6.66 -12.65
C VAL A 550 -27.99 -7.46 -11.95
N ALA A 551 -28.24 -7.18 -10.68
CA ALA A 551 -29.00 -7.94 -9.72
C ALA A 551 -30.00 -8.92 -10.34
N PHE A 552 -29.75 -10.20 -10.21
CA PHE A 552 -30.71 -11.24 -10.53
C PHE A 552 -31.89 -11.05 -9.57
N ASN A 553 -32.95 -10.36 -10.03
CA ASN A 553 -34.18 -10.27 -9.28
C ASN A 553 -34.93 -11.59 -9.49
N PRO A 554 -34.96 -12.52 -8.51
CA PRO A 554 -35.61 -13.80 -8.66
C PRO A 554 -37.16 -13.68 -8.76
N ASN A 555 -37.71 -12.44 -8.64
CA ASN A 555 -39.11 -12.12 -8.67
C ASN A 555 -39.50 -11.15 -9.81
N ALA A 556 -38.59 -10.92 -10.80
CA ALA A 556 -38.90 -10.12 -12.00
C ALA A 556 -39.39 -11.03 -13.14
#